data_81361081b89c40f7329b93cf02776708
#
_entry.id   81361081b89c40f7329b93cf02776708
#
_cell.length_a   1.000
_cell.length_b   1.000
_cell.length_c   1.000
_cell.angle_alpha   90.00
_cell.angle_beta   90.00
_cell.angle_gamma   90.00
#
_symmetry.space_group_name_H-M   'P 1'
#
loop_
_entity.id
_entity.type
_entity.pdbx_description
1 polymer ?
#
loop_
_entity_poly.entity_id
_entity_poly.type
_entity_poly.pdbx_seq_one_letter_code
_entity_poly.pdbx_strand_id
1 'polypeptide(L)'
;MDKKHIRPKTKATAIQIGKPANILKGLRALEFTDGIVTTVTDKEMLDGMSIVGLNGFDCEMASGAVPAGIKKLLNENIMKKDDNIVGILTGRQKEPLLPINYHNDSANQFAKPPKR
;
A
#
# COMPACT_ATOMS: atom_id res chain seq x y z
N MET A 1 29.72 5.18 15.29
CA MET A 1 28.60 4.28 14.92
C MET A 1 28.20 4.59 13.50
N ASP A 2 28.67 3.81 12.52
CA ASP A 2 28.36 4.00 11.10
C ASP A 2 26.87 3.74 10.90
N LYS A 3 26.13 4.79 10.57
CA LYS A 3 24.72 4.67 10.13
C LYS A 3 24.74 3.98 8.77
N LYS A 4 24.56 2.66 8.76
CA LYS A 4 24.32 1.90 7.54
C LYS A 4 23.21 2.59 6.76
N HIS A 5 23.53 3.20 5.64
CA HIS A 5 22.54 3.73 4.71
C HIS A 5 21.74 2.56 4.17
N ILE A 6 20.57 2.34 4.74
CA ILE A 6 19.62 1.34 4.24
C ILE A 6 19.10 1.86 2.90
N ARG A 7 19.38 1.13 1.83
CA ARG A 7 18.77 1.39 0.53
C ARG A 7 17.44 0.64 0.48
N PRO A 8 16.31 1.32 0.53
CA PRO A 8 15.02 0.65 0.44
C PRO A 8 14.87 -0.04 -0.92
N LYS A 9 14.27 -1.22 -0.93
CA LYS A 9 13.98 -1.99 -2.15
C LYS A 9 12.51 -2.35 -2.17
N THR A 10 11.75 -1.70 -3.03
CA THR A 10 10.33 -1.94 -3.24
C THR A 10 9.93 -1.56 -4.65
N LYS A 11 8.88 -2.15 -5.17
CA LYS A 11 8.25 -1.77 -6.44
C LYS A 11 7.40 -0.49 -6.30
N ALA A 12 7.01 -0.13 -5.09
CA ALA A 12 6.30 1.11 -4.79
C ALA A 12 7.29 2.30 -4.77
N THR A 13 7.69 2.77 -5.95
CA THR A 13 8.76 3.77 -6.12
C THR A 13 8.48 5.07 -5.38
N ALA A 14 7.22 5.48 -5.25
CA ALA A 14 6.82 6.69 -4.55
C ALA A 14 7.21 6.70 -3.05
N ILE A 15 7.34 5.53 -2.43
CA ILE A 15 7.74 5.37 -1.02
C ILE A 15 9.14 4.76 -0.86
N GLN A 16 9.90 4.61 -1.94
CA GLN A 16 11.26 4.09 -1.91
C GLN A 16 12.25 5.16 -1.41
N ILE A 17 12.08 5.62 -0.18
CA ILE A 17 12.82 6.72 0.42
C ILE A 17 13.60 6.21 1.63
N GLY A 18 14.93 6.20 1.55
CA GLY A 18 15.80 5.73 2.65
C GLY A 18 15.91 6.70 3.83
N LYS A 19 15.72 8.00 3.59
CA LYS A 19 15.75 9.04 4.63
C LYS A 19 14.61 10.04 4.41
N PRO A 20 13.43 9.80 5.00
CA PRO A 20 12.29 10.70 4.85
C PRO A 20 12.59 12.10 5.42
N ALA A 21 12.30 13.16 4.66
CA ALA A 21 12.55 14.54 5.07
C ALA A 21 11.71 14.93 6.31
N ASN A 22 10.51 14.39 6.42
CA ASN A 22 9.55 14.72 7.48
C ASN A 22 9.46 13.67 8.59
N ILE A 23 10.53 12.86 8.82
CA ILE A 23 10.52 11.78 9.81
C ILE A 23 10.13 12.27 11.21
N LEU A 24 10.63 13.43 11.63
CA LEU A 24 10.33 13.99 12.96
C LEU A 24 8.86 14.39 13.09
N LYS A 25 8.24 14.89 12.01
CA LYS A 25 6.79 15.20 12.01
C LYS A 25 5.97 13.92 12.10
N GLY A 26 6.37 12.88 11.38
CA GLY A 26 5.73 11.56 11.47
C GLY A 26 5.80 10.96 12.87
N LEU A 27 6.98 11.00 13.50
CA LEU A 27 7.16 10.49 14.86
C LEU A 27 6.30 11.25 15.88
N ARG A 28 6.24 12.59 15.79
CA ARG A 28 5.38 13.42 16.66
C ARG A 28 3.89 13.12 16.44
N ALA A 29 3.48 12.88 15.18
CA ALA A 29 2.09 12.53 14.90
C ALA A 29 1.73 11.19 15.53
N LEU A 30 2.60 10.17 15.43
CA LEU A 30 2.42 8.88 16.08
C LEU A 30 2.30 9.00 17.60
N GLU A 31 3.19 9.76 18.24
CA GLU A 31 3.17 9.99 19.66
C GLU A 31 1.88 10.72 20.10
N PHE A 32 1.48 11.76 19.36
CA PHE A 32 0.28 12.55 19.66
C PHE A 32 -1.02 11.76 19.52
N THR A 33 -1.08 10.83 18.55
CA THR A 33 -2.29 10.04 18.23
C THR A 33 -2.30 8.66 18.87
N ASP A 34 -1.27 8.30 19.64
CA ASP A 34 -1.03 6.91 20.06
C ASP A 34 -1.07 5.94 18.87
N GLY A 35 -0.46 6.39 17.76
CA GLY A 35 -0.55 5.75 16.46
C GLY A 35 0.30 4.48 16.37
N ILE A 36 -0.09 3.58 15.48
CA ILE A 36 0.58 2.31 15.22
C ILE A 36 1.30 2.37 13.87
N VAL A 37 2.49 1.78 13.79
CA VAL A 37 3.21 1.58 12.54
C VAL A 37 3.23 0.09 12.22
N THR A 38 2.87 -0.26 11.00
CA THR A 38 3.02 -1.62 10.47
C THR A 38 3.79 -1.61 9.16
N THR A 39 4.22 -2.78 8.72
CA THR A 39 4.92 -2.97 7.45
C THR A 39 4.15 -3.94 6.59
N VAL A 40 4.19 -3.73 5.27
CA VAL A 40 3.61 -4.62 4.27
C VAL A 40 4.64 -4.91 3.19
N THR A 41 4.53 -6.07 2.56
CA THR A 41 5.36 -6.49 1.44
C THR A 41 4.83 -5.93 0.12
N ASP A 42 5.67 -5.95 -0.92
CA ASP A 42 5.25 -5.58 -2.30
C ASP A 42 4.06 -6.42 -2.78
N LYS A 43 4.00 -7.70 -2.41
CA LYS A 43 2.89 -8.58 -2.75
C LYS A 43 1.60 -8.13 -2.06
N GLU A 44 1.64 -7.86 -0.77
CA GLU A 44 0.48 -7.36 -0.02
C GLU A 44 0.00 -6.01 -0.57
N MET A 45 0.91 -5.12 -1.00
CA MET A 45 0.52 -3.86 -1.65
C MET A 45 -0.21 -4.10 -2.99
N LEU A 46 0.24 -5.06 -3.80
CA LEU A 46 -0.45 -5.43 -5.05
C LEU A 46 -1.84 -6.02 -4.76
N ASP A 47 -1.95 -6.88 -3.77
CA ASP A 47 -3.24 -7.41 -3.32
C ASP A 47 -4.16 -6.28 -2.83
N GLY A 48 -3.62 -5.31 -2.11
CA GLY A 48 -4.32 -4.10 -1.67
C GLY A 48 -4.83 -3.24 -2.84
N MET A 49 -4.00 -3.03 -3.88
CA MET A 49 -4.44 -2.35 -5.11
C MET A 49 -5.60 -3.10 -5.77
N SER A 50 -5.55 -4.44 -5.80
CA SER A 50 -6.63 -5.25 -6.37
C SER A 50 -7.94 -5.07 -5.62
N ILE A 51 -7.90 -4.97 -4.29
CA ILE A 51 -9.10 -4.68 -3.47
C ILE A 51 -9.69 -3.33 -3.85
N VAL A 52 -8.85 -2.29 -4.01
CA VAL A 52 -9.30 -0.95 -4.43
C VAL A 52 -9.92 -1.00 -5.82
N GLY A 53 -9.25 -1.70 -6.78
CA GLY A 53 -9.72 -1.86 -8.15
C GLY A 53 -11.05 -2.59 -8.26
N LEU A 54 -11.27 -3.64 -7.46
CA LEU A 54 -12.55 -4.37 -7.40
C LEU A 54 -13.72 -3.48 -6.94
N ASN A 55 -13.43 -2.41 -6.21
CA ASN A 55 -14.41 -1.41 -5.78
C ASN A 55 -14.54 -0.23 -6.75
N GLY A 56 -13.95 -0.30 -7.94
CA GLY A 56 -14.07 0.69 -9.01
C GLY A 56 -13.14 1.91 -8.87
N PHE A 57 -12.17 1.85 -7.98
CA PHE A 57 -11.19 2.92 -7.80
C PHE A 57 -9.82 2.52 -8.35
N ASP A 58 -9.08 3.52 -8.82
CA ASP A 58 -7.70 3.37 -9.25
C ASP A 58 -6.75 3.96 -8.22
N CYS A 59 -5.67 3.24 -7.92
CA CYS A 59 -4.62 3.76 -7.05
C CYS A 59 -3.23 3.26 -7.46
N GLU A 60 -2.20 4.03 -7.11
CA GLU A 60 -0.81 3.59 -7.27
C GLU A 60 -0.44 2.52 -6.24
N MET A 61 0.68 1.83 -6.49
CA MET A 61 1.14 0.73 -5.64
C MET A 61 1.39 1.16 -4.18
N ALA A 62 1.94 2.36 -3.96
CA ALA A 62 2.15 2.91 -2.62
C ALA A 62 0.83 3.05 -1.84
N SER A 63 -0.26 3.45 -2.52
CA SER A 63 -1.59 3.54 -1.92
C SER A 63 -2.17 2.17 -1.59
N GLY A 64 -1.77 1.11 -2.30
CA GLY A 64 -2.13 -0.27 -1.99
C GLY A 64 -1.64 -0.74 -0.62
N ALA A 65 -0.63 -0.05 -0.04
CA ALA A 65 -0.17 -0.31 1.32
C ALA A 65 -1.25 -0.06 2.38
N VAL A 66 -2.19 0.86 2.11
CA VAL A 66 -3.27 1.21 3.05
C VAL A 66 -4.24 0.05 3.28
N PRO A 67 -4.93 -0.50 2.27
CA PRO A 67 -5.81 -1.66 2.48
C PRO A 67 -5.03 -2.90 2.91
N ALA A 68 -3.78 -3.08 2.49
CA ALA A 68 -2.93 -4.16 2.96
C ALA A 68 -2.63 -4.05 4.45
N GLY A 69 -2.27 -2.86 4.94
CA GLY A 69 -2.04 -2.58 6.35
C GLY A 69 -3.30 -2.79 7.19
N ILE A 70 -4.45 -2.28 6.75
CA ILE A 70 -5.75 -2.48 7.41
C ILE A 70 -6.05 -3.98 7.54
N LYS A 71 -5.93 -4.74 6.45
CA LYS A 71 -6.14 -6.19 6.46
C LYS A 71 -5.24 -6.91 7.46
N LYS A 72 -3.97 -6.50 7.51
CA LYS A 72 -3.00 -7.06 8.45
C LYS A 72 -3.38 -6.76 9.90
N LEU A 73 -3.71 -5.51 10.23
CA LEU A 73 -4.10 -5.10 11.58
C LEU A 73 -5.41 -5.74 12.04
N LEU A 74 -6.35 -5.99 11.13
CA LEU A 74 -7.56 -6.77 11.40
C LEU A 74 -7.23 -8.23 11.72
N ASN A 75 -6.32 -8.85 10.97
CA ASN A 75 -5.89 -10.24 11.19
C ASN A 75 -5.11 -10.40 12.52
N GLU A 76 -4.41 -9.37 12.94
CA GLU A 76 -3.69 -9.30 14.20
C GLU A 76 -4.59 -8.91 15.39
N ASN A 77 -5.90 -8.70 15.17
CA ASN A 77 -6.89 -8.24 16.16
C ASN A 77 -6.53 -6.89 16.82
N ILE A 78 -5.73 -6.07 16.15
CA ILE A 78 -5.42 -4.71 16.58
C ILE A 78 -6.56 -3.76 16.21
N MET A 79 -7.15 -3.98 15.02
CA MET A 79 -8.39 -3.36 14.58
C MET A 79 -9.55 -4.36 14.66
N LYS A 80 -10.77 -3.89 14.89
CA LYS A 80 -11.99 -4.70 14.91
C LYS A 80 -12.78 -4.51 13.62
N LYS A 81 -13.57 -5.51 13.26
CA LYS A 81 -14.39 -5.48 12.02
C LYS A 81 -15.50 -4.43 12.05
N ASP A 82 -15.92 -4.03 13.23
CA ASP A 82 -16.95 -3.01 13.50
C ASP A 82 -16.37 -1.60 13.71
N ASP A 83 -15.04 -1.44 13.64
CA ASP A 83 -14.41 -0.13 13.68
C ASP A 83 -14.74 0.68 12.41
N ASN A 84 -14.92 2.00 12.56
CA ASN A 84 -15.00 2.92 11.44
C ASN A 84 -13.59 3.26 10.96
N ILE A 85 -13.20 2.70 9.84
CA ILE A 85 -11.84 2.83 9.31
C ILE A 85 -11.82 3.73 8.08
N VAL A 86 -10.97 4.76 8.09
CA VAL A 86 -10.73 5.64 6.94
C VAL A 86 -9.33 5.38 6.41
N GLY A 87 -9.26 4.92 5.16
CA GLY A 87 -8.00 4.73 4.44
C GLY A 87 -7.74 5.88 3.45
N ILE A 88 -6.55 6.48 3.48
CA ILE A 88 -6.19 7.56 2.55
C ILE A 88 -5.39 6.99 1.39
N LEU A 89 -5.93 7.07 0.17
CA LEU A 89 -5.22 6.74 -1.05
C LEU A 89 -4.55 8.01 -1.58
N THR A 90 -3.22 8.06 -1.48
CA THR A 90 -2.43 9.28 -1.74
C THR A 90 -2.13 9.51 -3.20
N GLY A 91 -2.25 8.50 -4.05
CA GLY A 91 -1.91 8.61 -5.45
C GLY A 91 -2.69 7.66 -6.35
N ARG A 92 -2.69 8.02 -7.61
CA ARG A 92 -3.32 7.32 -8.71
C ARG A 92 -2.26 6.81 -9.67
N GLN A 93 -2.48 5.68 -10.33
CA GLN A 93 -1.60 5.18 -11.38
C GLN A 93 -1.59 6.17 -12.55
N LYS A 94 -0.43 6.72 -12.88
CA LYS A 94 -0.26 7.67 -13.98
C LYS A 94 0.07 6.99 -15.32
N GLU A 95 0.71 5.83 -15.24
CA GLU A 95 1.08 5.05 -16.42
C GLU A 95 0.26 3.76 -16.45
N PRO A 96 -0.17 3.31 -17.64
CA PRO A 96 -0.76 2.00 -17.76
C PRO A 96 0.26 0.99 -17.21
N LEU A 97 -0.19 0.10 -16.35
CA LEU A 97 0.62 -1.06 -15.96
C LEU A 97 1.10 -1.70 -17.27
N LEU A 98 2.41 -1.62 -17.53
CA LEU A 98 3.00 -2.47 -18.57
C LEU A 98 2.45 -3.87 -18.31
N PRO A 99 2.09 -4.63 -19.34
CA PRO A 99 1.49 -5.95 -19.17
C PRO A 99 2.44 -6.74 -18.27
N ILE A 100 2.11 -6.76 -17.00
CA ILE A 100 2.75 -7.67 -16.05
C ILE A 100 2.30 -9.01 -16.59
N ASN A 101 3.22 -9.80 -17.11
CA ASN A 101 2.97 -11.17 -17.48
C ASN A 101 2.55 -11.93 -16.21
N TYR A 102 1.28 -11.84 -15.87
CA TYR A 102 0.63 -12.67 -14.87
C TYR A 102 0.51 -14.08 -15.46
N HIS A 103 1.62 -14.77 -15.59
CA HIS A 103 1.57 -16.19 -15.72
C HIS A 103 1.19 -16.75 -14.34
N ASN A 104 -0.04 -17.23 -14.27
CA ASN A 104 -0.58 -18.10 -13.23
C ASN A 104 -1.01 -17.51 -11.87
N ASP A 105 -1.77 -16.43 -11.84
CA ASP A 105 -2.59 -16.19 -10.65
C ASP A 105 -4.01 -15.77 -11.04
N SER A 106 -4.98 -16.29 -10.33
CA SER A 106 -6.43 -16.17 -10.54
C SER A 106 -7.00 -14.74 -10.60
N ALA A 107 -6.15 -13.72 -10.53
CA ALA A 107 -6.50 -12.32 -10.74
C ALA A 107 -6.66 -11.92 -12.22
N ASN A 108 -6.27 -12.80 -13.15
CA ASN A 108 -6.25 -12.51 -14.60
C ASN A 108 -7.65 -12.48 -15.26
N GLN A 109 -8.72 -12.78 -14.52
CA GLN A 109 -10.08 -12.78 -15.07
C GLN A 109 -10.71 -11.38 -15.15
N PHE A 110 -10.15 -10.39 -14.46
CA PHE A 110 -10.78 -9.07 -14.28
C PHE A 110 -10.11 -7.93 -15.06
N ALA A 111 -9.03 -8.19 -15.80
CA ALA A 111 -8.25 -7.17 -16.50
C ALA A 111 -8.62 -6.94 -17.97
N LYS A 112 -9.79 -7.37 -18.45
CA LYS A 112 -10.24 -7.03 -19.81
C LYS A 112 -11.08 -5.74 -19.76
N PRO A 113 -10.62 -4.63 -20.39
CA PRO A 113 -11.47 -3.47 -20.56
C PRO A 113 -12.66 -3.85 -21.45
N PRO A 114 -13.84 -3.26 -21.24
CA PRO A 114 -14.98 -3.48 -22.13
C PRO A 114 -14.61 -3.05 -23.56
N LYS A 115 -14.89 -3.91 -24.53
CA LYS A 115 -14.78 -3.55 -25.94
C LYS A 115 -15.81 -2.45 -26.22
N ARG A 116 -15.32 -1.32 -26.75
CA ARG A 116 -16.17 -0.27 -27.35
C ARG A 116 -16.73 -0.77 -28.66
#